data_2115cbe7b9114ba97f6f2affe9594f60
#
_entry.id   2115cbe7b9114ba97f6f2affe9594f60
#
_cell.length_a   1.000
_cell.length_b   1.000
_cell.length_c   1.000
_cell.angle_alpha   90.00
_cell.angle_beta   90.00
_cell.angle_gamma   90.00
#
_symmetry.space_group_name_H-M   'P 1'
#
loop_
_entity.id
_entity.type
_entity.pdbx_description
1 polymer ?
#
loop_
_entity_poly.entity_id
_entity_poly.type
_entity_poly.pdbx_seq_one_letter_code
_entity_poly.pdbx_strand_id
1 'polypeptide(L)'
;MRSRVLACLAAAVSAAALLTAPTATAATASRDCRVPAPQEPGTSQLQQLHSGGLDRTYQLHLPANYKSKKDWPVVLAFHGRGNTGVGTEVFSKLSELPAILVYPNGVIGTGDGDRQAWQGAPYSAPGVDDVAFTNDLLDELEATLCMDERRVYATGKSNGAGFVGILGCVEADRIAAIAPIAGAFYPNGIDCKPSRPVPVIDFHGTGDVTIPYAGDADRGLPAIPDWVQGWAKRDRCLIRLWDQKIGDDVTVSRWFGCARGTEVQHVAVTDGGHTWPGADSYSGGGYVTQTIEAHEMLWNFVRRWSL
;
A
#
# COMPACT_ATOMS: atom_id res chain seq x y z
N MET A 1 -66.93 -64.41 22.41
CA MET A 1 -66.96 -63.64 21.16
C MET A 1 -65.89 -62.61 21.24
N ARG A 2 -64.74 -62.79 20.56
CA ARG A 2 -63.57 -61.90 20.62
C ARG A 2 -63.35 -61.37 19.20
N SER A 3 -63.65 -60.08 18.98
CA SER A 3 -63.37 -59.39 17.72
C SER A 3 -61.91 -58.94 17.69
N ARG A 4 -61.20 -59.32 16.64
CA ARG A 4 -59.82 -58.84 16.35
C ARG A 4 -59.93 -57.66 15.37
N VAL A 5 -59.38 -56.50 15.76
CA VAL A 5 -59.21 -55.34 14.91
C VAL A 5 -57.81 -55.41 14.30
N LEU A 6 -57.75 -55.50 12.98
CA LEU A 6 -56.48 -55.33 12.21
C LEU A 6 -56.20 -53.87 12.07
N ALA A 7 -55.04 -53.48 12.52
CA ALA A 7 -54.47 -52.11 12.23
C ALA A 7 -53.54 -52.22 11.02
N CYS A 8 -53.89 -51.52 9.94
CA CYS A 8 -53.00 -51.32 8.77
C CYS A 8 -52.05 -50.17 9.06
N LEU A 9 -50.74 -50.41 9.11
CA LEU A 9 -49.70 -49.39 9.10
C LEU A 9 -49.44 -48.98 7.63
N ALA A 10 -49.71 -47.73 7.32
CA ALA A 10 -49.27 -47.11 6.06
C ALA A 10 -47.88 -46.51 6.29
N ALA A 11 -46.86 -46.99 5.61
CA ALA A 11 -45.51 -46.41 5.60
C ALA A 11 -45.45 -45.29 4.58
N ALA A 12 -45.30 -44.06 5.04
CA ALA A 12 -45.03 -42.89 4.19
C ALA A 12 -43.53 -42.82 3.87
N VAL A 13 -43.18 -43.03 2.62
CA VAL A 13 -41.81 -42.84 2.10
C VAL A 13 -41.66 -41.35 1.70
N SER A 14 -40.93 -40.61 2.52
CA SER A 14 -40.55 -39.19 2.20
C SER A 14 -39.33 -39.20 1.29
N ALA A 15 -39.52 -38.86 0.03
CA ALA A 15 -38.44 -38.60 -0.92
C ALA A 15 -37.84 -37.22 -0.64
N ALA A 16 -36.65 -37.16 -0.07
CA ALA A 16 -35.87 -35.94 0.08
C ALA A 16 -35.20 -35.60 -1.27
N ALA A 17 -35.73 -34.60 -1.96
CA ALA A 17 -35.08 -34.02 -3.15
C ALA A 17 -33.85 -33.22 -2.73
N LEU A 18 -32.66 -33.72 -3.00
CA LEU A 18 -31.40 -32.99 -2.89
C LEU A 18 -31.36 -31.92 -3.98
N LEU A 19 -31.65 -30.66 -3.64
CA LEU A 19 -31.42 -29.49 -4.48
C LEU A 19 -29.90 -29.24 -4.48
N THR A 20 -29.20 -29.69 -5.51
CA THR A 20 -27.81 -29.25 -5.80
C THR A 20 -27.88 -27.83 -6.32
N ALA A 21 -27.50 -26.85 -5.49
CA ALA A 21 -27.27 -25.50 -5.95
C ALA A 21 -26.09 -25.50 -6.95
N PRO A 22 -26.21 -24.84 -8.10
CA PRO A 22 -25.09 -24.69 -9.00
C PRO A 22 -24.01 -23.85 -8.28
N THR A 23 -22.83 -24.43 -8.07
CA THR A 23 -21.63 -23.70 -7.69
C THR A 23 -21.30 -22.76 -8.85
N ALA A 24 -21.59 -21.47 -8.67
CA ALA A 24 -21.09 -20.44 -9.56
C ALA A 24 -19.56 -20.42 -9.42
N THR A 25 -18.88 -21.10 -10.32
CA THR A 25 -17.47 -20.85 -10.60
C THR A 25 -17.40 -19.41 -11.11
N ALA A 26 -16.93 -18.51 -10.27
CA ALA A 26 -16.48 -17.20 -10.71
C ALA A 26 -15.34 -17.45 -11.73
N ALA A 27 -15.70 -17.45 -13.00
CA ALA A 27 -14.72 -17.38 -14.07
C ALA A 27 -14.04 -16.03 -13.91
N THR A 28 -12.80 -16.03 -13.43
CA THR A 28 -11.87 -14.92 -13.61
C THR A 28 -11.65 -14.80 -15.11
N ALA A 29 -12.52 -14.06 -15.79
CA ALA A 29 -12.24 -13.61 -17.12
C ALA A 29 -10.97 -12.76 -17.01
N SER A 30 -9.83 -13.28 -17.46
CA SER A 30 -8.71 -12.43 -17.80
C SER A 30 -9.28 -11.41 -18.78
N ARG A 31 -9.35 -10.13 -18.38
CA ARG A 31 -9.64 -9.06 -19.33
C ARG A 31 -8.61 -9.23 -20.43
N ASP A 32 -9.09 -9.50 -21.66
CA ASP A 32 -8.24 -9.44 -22.84
C ASP A 32 -7.89 -7.96 -23.04
N CYS A 33 -6.94 -7.49 -22.22
CA CYS A 33 -6.54 -6.12 -22.19
C CYS A 33 -5.90 -5.78 -23.53
N ARG A 34 -6.52 -4.87 -24.27
CA ARG A 34 -6.09 -4.43 -25.59
C ARG A 34 -5.92 -2.92 -25.67
N VAL A 35 -5.76 -2.27 -24.51
CA VAL A 35 -5.54 -0.83 -24.48
C VAL A 35 -4.12 -0.53 -24.97
N PRO A 36 -3.92 0.28 -26.01
CA PRO A 36 -2.59 0.71 -26.44
C PRO A 36 -1.86 1.41 -25.29
N ALA A 37 -0.55 1.22 -25.20
CA ALA A 37 0.25 1.96 -24.23
C ALA A 37 0.12 3.48 -24.50
N PRO A 38 -0.14 4.32 -23.47
CA PRO A 38 -0.28 5.76 -23.67
C PRO A 38 1.08 6.45 -23.94
N GLN A 39 2.17 5.74 -23.71
CA GLN A 39 3.53 6.23 -23.89
C GLN A 39 4.48 5.09 -24.26
N GLU A 40 5.69 5.44 -24.68
CA GLU A 40 6.75 4.47 -24.98
C GLU A 40 7.12 3.67 -23.72
N PRO A 41 7.15 2.32 -23.77
CA PRO A 41 7.67 1.51 -22.68
C PRO A 41 9.12 1.88 -22.30
N GLY A 42 9.44 1.85 -21.00
CA GLY A 42 10.74 2.26 -20.47
C GLY A 42 10.88 3.78 -20.32
N THR A 43 9.80 4.54 -20.45
CA THR A 43 9.81 6.00 -20.28
C THR A 43 8.89 6.47 -19.18
N SER A 44 9.14 7.68 -18.71
CA SER A 44 8.32 8.38 -17.74
C SER A 44 7.73 9.65 -18.34
N GLN A 45 6.43 9.87 -18.17
CA GLN A 45 5.72 11.04 -18.67
C GLN A 45 4.78 11.63 -17.62
N LEU A 46 4.70 12.97 -17.60
CA LEU A 46 3.74 13.67 -16.77
C LEU A 46 2.34 13.56 -17.39
N GLN A 47 1.39 13.09 -16.58
CA GLN A 47 -0.01 12.97 -16.91
C GLN A 47 -0.85 13.95 -16.09
N GLN A 48 -2.09 14.19 -16.51
CA GLN A 48 -3.05 15.07 -15.84
C GLN A 48 -4.34 14.30 -15.55
N LEU A 49 -4.97 14.63 -14.44
CA LEU A 49 -6.25 14.08 -14.01
C LEU A 49 -7.05 15.16 -13.29
N HIS A 50 -8.32 15.35 -13.66
CA HIS A 50 -9.22 16.20 -12.90
C HIS A 50 -9.89 15.40 -11.79
N SER A 51 -9.73 15.81 -10.54
CA SER A 51 -10.25 15.10 -9.37
C SER A 51 -10.60 16.08 -8.26
N GLY A 52 -11.78 15.92 -7.66
CA GLY A 52 -12.24 16.77 -6.56
C GLY A 52 -12.31 18.27 -6.90
N GLY A 53 -12.54 18.63 -8.18
CA GLY A 53 -12.55 20.01 -8.65
C GLY A 53 -11.16 20.64 -8.85
N LEU A 54 -10.10 19.84 -8.80
CA LEU A 54 -8.71 20.27 -8.97
C LEU A 54 -8.08 19.56 -10.16
N ASP A 55 -7.19 20.28 -10.87
CA ASP A 55 -6.31 19.68 -11.86
C ASP A 55 -5.10 19.09 -11.13
N ARG A 56 -5.01 17.79 -11.11
CA ARG A 56 -3.95 17.02 -10.47
C ARG A 56 -3.01 16.47 -11.52
N THR A 57 -1.79 16.18 -11.13
CA THR A 57 -0.79 15.58 -12.01
C THR A 57 -0.14 14.37 -11.37
N TYR A 58 0.39 13.48 -12.22
CA TYR A 58 1.20 12.36 -11.78
C TYR A 58 2.24 12.00 -12.84
N GLN A 59 3.41 11.56 -12.41
CA GLN A 59 4.39 10.96 -13.30
C GLN A 59 4.04 9.50 -13.47
N LEU A 60 3.88 9.05 -14.71
CA LEU A 60 3.66 7.65 -15.08
C LEU A 60 4.92 7.07 -15.68
N HIS A 61 5.43 5.97 -15.12
CA HIS A 61 6.50 5.16 -15.70
C HIS A 61 5.96 3.80 -16.14
N LEU A 62 6.18 3.45 -17.40
CA LEU A 62 5.91 2.10 -17.91
C LEU A 62 7.22 1.30 -17.94
N PRO A 63 7.25 0.04 -17.42
CA PRO A 63 8.45 -0.77 -17.48
C PRO A 63 8.86 -1.04 -18.94
N ALA A 64 10.16 -1.18 -19.21
CA ALA A 64 10.70 -1.33 -20.58
C ALA A 64 10.09 -2.52 -21.37
N ASN A 65 9.61 -3.53 -20.66
CA ASN A 65 8.96 -4.69 -21.26
C ASN A 65 7.43 -4.66 -21.15
N TYR A 66 6.84 -3.48 -20.92
CA TYR A 66 5.39 -3.30 -20.87
C TYR A 66 4.74 -3.83 -22.15
N LYS A 67 3.68 -4.61 -21.99
CA LYS A 67 2.87 -5.15 -23.09
C LYS A 67 1.41 -5.02 -22.71
N SER A 68 0.62 -4.44 -23.62
CA SER A 68 -0.83 -4.23 -23.47
C SER A 68 -1.69 -5.52 -23.52
N LYS A 69 -1.07 -6.68 -23.42
CA LYS A 69 -1.75 -8.00 -23.33
C LYS A 69 -1.42 -8.75 -22.04
N LYS A 70 -0.71 -8.11 -21.13
CA LYS A 70 -0.31 -8.67 -19.85
C LYS A 70 -0.79 -7.73 -18.74
N ASP A 71 -1.44 -8.29 -17.74
CA ASP A 71 -1.83 -7.54 -16.55
C ASP A 71 -0.61 -7.25 -15.67
N TRP A 72 -0.33 -5.96 -15.46
CA TRP A 72 0.84 -5.48 -14.73
C TRP A 72 0.47 -5.05 -13.32
N PRO A 73 1.28 -5.38 -12.32
CA PRO A 73 1.13 -4.78 -11.00
C PRO A 73 1.41 -3.28 -11.04
N VAL A 74 0.78 -2.54 -10.13
CA VAL A 74 0.92 -1.09 -10.00
C VAL A 74 1.53 -0.76 -8.65
N VAL A 75 2.46 0.20 -8.61
CA VAL A 75 2.99 0.79 -7.38
C VAL A 75 2.73 2.30 -7.42
N LEU A 76 1.92 2.77 -6.48
CA LEU A 76 1.73 4.19 -6.22
C LEU A 76 2.81 4.68 -5.26
N ALA A 77 3.57 5.72 -5.61
CA ALA A 77 4.69 6.23 -4.82
C ALA A 77 4.49 7.71 -4.45
N PHE A 78 4.11 7.97 -3.21
CA PHE A 78 3.74 9.29 -2.72
C PHE A 78 4.95 10.04 -2.15
N HIS A 79 5.22 11.24 -2.67
CA HIS A 79 6.36 12.07 -2.27
C HIS A 79 6.25 12.63 -0.84
N GLY A 80 7.37 13.02 -0.23
CA GLY A 80 7.40 13.77 1.01
C GLY A 80 7.00 15.24 0.84
N ARG A 81 6.69 15.95 1.95
CA ARG A 81 6.34 17.37 1.93
C ARG A 81 7.37 18.20 1.16
N GLY A 82 6.90 18.99 0.21
CA GLY A 82 7.73 19.90 -0.60
C GLY A 82 8.54 19.20 -1.69
N ASN A 83 8.34 17.91 -1.91
CA ASN A 83 8.89 17.18 -3.06
C ASN A 83 7.80 16.98 -4.13
N THR A 84 8.13 16.29 -5.21
CA THR A 84 7.25 15.98 -6.35
C THR A 84 7.33 14.49 -6.72
N GLY A 85 6.44 14.05 -7.59
CA GLY A 85 6.49 12.71 -8.17
C GLY A 85 7.81 12.45 -8.90
N VAL A 86 8.26 13.41 -9.72
CA VAL A 86 9.57 13.33 -10.43
C VAL A 86 10.72 13.23 -9.43
N GLY A 87 10.73 14.07 -8.38
CA GLY A 87 11.77 13.98 -7.36
C GLY A 87 11.82 12.64 -6.65
N THR A 88 10.63 12.03 -6.40
CA THR A 88 10.54 10.69 -5.81
C THR A 88 11.05 9.61 -6.77
N GLU A 89 10.71 9.69 -8.05
CA GLU A 89 11.24 8.78 -9.07
C GLU A 89 12.77 8.77 -9.08
N VAL A 90 13.39 9.95 -9.04
CA VAL A 90 14.87 10.11 -9.13
C VAL A 90 15.60 9.41 -7.99
N PHE A 91 15.17 9.55 -6.73
CA PHE A 91 15.92 8.97 -5.61
C PHE A 91 15.51 7.53 -5.27
N SER A 92 14.29 7.13 -5.66
CA SER A 92 13.71 5.88 -5.16
C SER A 92 14.14 4.63 -5.92
N LYS A 93 14.62 4.77 -7.15
CA LYS A 93 14.92 3.67 -8.07
C LYS A 93 13.72 2.74 -8.37
N LEU A 94 12.50 3.16 -8.00
CA LEU A 94 11.31 2.34 -8.19
C LEU A 94 11.04 2.03 -9.67
N SER A 95 11.42 2.92 -10.59
CA SER A 95 11.26 2.72 -12.04
C SER A 95 12.07 1.54 -12.61
N GLU A 96 12.97 0.94 -11.82
CA GLU A 96 13.68 -0.30 -12.16
C GLU A 96 12.82 -1.56 -11.93
N LEU A 97 11.70 -1.44 -11.21
CA LEU A 97 10.84 -2.56 -10.88
C LEU A 97 10.01 -3.05 -12.09
N PRO A 98 9.68 -4.34 -12.17
CA PRO A 98 8.83 -4.88 -13.21
C PRO A 98 7.33 -4.62 -12.91
N ALA A 99 6.96 -3.34 -12.78
CA ALA A 99 5.64 -2.84 -12.43
C ALA A 99 5.35 -1.53 -13.18
N ILE A 100 4.09 -1.14 -13.26
CA ILE A 100 3.69 0.23 -13.60
C ILE A 100 3.95 1.08 -12.37
N LEU A 101 4.75 2.14 -12.51
CA LEU A 101 5.03 3.08 -11.43
C LEU A 101 4.26 4.37 -11.65
N VAL A 102 3.60 4.81 -10.60
CA VAL A 102 2.82 6.04 -10.61
C VAL A 102 3.28 6.90 -9.44
N TYR A 103 3.74 8.11 -9.75
CA TYR A 103 4.25 9.07 -8.78
C TYR A 103 3.33 10.30 -8.78
N PRO A 104 2.26 10.30 -7.99
CA PRO A 104 1.32 11.42 -7.95
C PRO A 104 1.95 12.66 -7.34
N ASN A 105 1.41 13.85 -7.70
CA ASN A 105 1.75 15.11 -7.07
C ASN A 105 0.66 15.54 -6.09
N GLY A 106 1.09 15.91 -4.88
CA GLY A 106 0.23 16.50 -3.86
C GLY A 106 -0.20 17.92 -4.23
N VAL A 107 -1.09 18.48 -3.43
CA VAL A 107 -1.51 19.89 -3.52
C VAL A 107 -0.67 20.72 -2.57
N ILE A 108 -0.47 22.02 -2.90
CA ILE A 108 0.19 22.96 -2.01
C ILE A 108 -0.61 23.04 -0.69
N GLY A 109 0.06 22.67 0.40
CA GLY A 109 -0.51 22.70 1.73
C GLY A 109 -0.40 24.06 2.41
N THR A 110 -0.58 24.06 3.72
CA THR A 110 -0.42 25.24 4.58
C THR A 110 0.96 25.25 5.26
N GLY A 111 1.32 26.37 5.88
CA GLY A 111 2.60 26.57 6.60
C GLY A 111 3.66 27.20 5.72
N ASP A 112 4.93 27.07 6.13
CA ASP A 112 6.05 27.77 5.49
C ASP A 112 6.29 27.30 4.05
N GLY A 113 6.25 28.22 3.11
CA GLY A 113 6.51 28.04 1.69
C GLY A 113 5.40 27.29 0.95
N ASP A 114 5.41 27.43 -0.37
CA ASP A 114 4.49 26.72 -1.27
C ASP A 114 4.93 25.27 -1.44
N ARG A 115 4.60 24.43 -0.45
CA ARG A 115 5.02 23.01 -0.39
C ARG A 115 3.86 22.07 -0.62
N GLN A 116 3.98 21.23 -1.62
CA GLN A 116 3.04 20.13 -1.83
C GLN A 116 3.02 19.18 -0.62
N ALA A 117 1.84 18.72 -0.27
CA ALA A 117 1.62 17.78 0.83
C ALA A 117 0.40 16.89 0.55
N TRP A 118 0.27 15.83 1.33
CA TRP A 118 -0.83 14.88 1.33
C TRP A 118 -1.68 15.07 2.59
N GLN A 119 -2.97 14.77 2.50
CA GLN A 119 -3.88 14.83 3.65
C GLN A 119 -3.39 14.00 4.84
N GLY A 120 -3.88 14.34 6.04
CA GLY A 120 -3.55 13.66 7.29
C GLY A 120 -2.41 14.30 8.08
N ALA A 121 -1.71 15.29 7.53
CA ALA A 121 -0.72 16.08 8.25
C ALA A 121 -1.26 17.47 8.60
N PRO A 122 -0.77 18.12 9.68
CA PRO A 122 -1.28 19.43 10.13
C PRO A 122 -1.05 20.56 9.11
N TYR A 123 -0.20 20.34 8.14
CA TYR A 123 0.14 21.28 7.05
C TYR A 123 -0.50 20.90 5.71
N SER A 124 -1.38 19.92 5.67
CA SER A 124 -2.14 19.54 4.46
C SER A 124 -3.04 20.67 3.98
N ALA A 125 -3.38 20.69 2.70
CA ALA A 125 -4.34 21.63 2.15
C ALA A 125 -5.75 21.36 2.74
N PRO A 126 -6.42 22.38 3.33
CA PRO A 126 -7.75 22.18 3.88
C PRO A 126 -8.77 21.82 2.80
N GLY A 127 -9.65 20.85 3.09
CA GLY A 127 -10.75 20.47 2.21
C GLY A 127 -10.33 19.66 0.97
N VAL A 128 -9.04 19.31 0.84
CA VAL A 128 -8.57 18.41 -0.23
C VAL A 128 -8.72 16.97 0.24
N ASP A 129 -9.34 16.14 -0.59
CA ASP A 129 -9.49 14.69 -0.38
C ASP A 129 -8.54 13.92 -1.30
N ASP A 130 -7.37 13.57 -0.76
CA ASP A 130 -6.36 12.81 -1.51
C ASP A 130 -6.71 11.31 -1.60
N VAL A 131 -7.61 10.80 -0.74
CA VAL A 131 -8.15 9.44 -0.86
C VAL A 131 -9.06 9.37 -2.09
N ALA A 132 -9.98 10.33 -2.25
CA ALA A 132 -10.80 10.42 -3.46
C ALA A 132 -9.93 10.57 -4.72
N PHE A 133 -8.92 11.45 -4.68
CA PHE A 133 -7.96 11.56 -5.79
C PHE A 133 -7.27 10.23 -6.11
N THR A 134 -6.87 9.46 -5.09
CA THR A 134 -6.23 8.16 -5.30
C THR A 134 -7.18 7.17 -5.97
N ASN A 135 -8.46 7.20 -5.61
CA ASN A 135 -9.48 6.37 -6.25
C ASN A 135 -9.73 6.77 -7.70
N ASP A 136 -9.89 8.08 -7.98
CA ASP A 136 -10.03 8.59 -9.35
C ASP A 136 -8.81 8.24 -10.22
N LEU A 137 -7.60 8.31 -9.61
CA LEU A 137 -6.36 7.93 -10.29
C LEU A 137 -6.32 6.43 -10.63
N LEU A 138 -6.73 5.56 -9.70
CA LEU A 138 -6.81 4.13 -9.97
C LEU A 138 -7.84 3.82 -11.06
N ASP A 139 -8.99 4.47 -11.05
CA ASP A 139 -10.03 4.31 -12.08
C ASP A 139 -9.52 4.75 -13.48
N GLU A 140 -8.75 5.84 -13.56
CA GLU A 140 -8.09 6.29 -14.80
C GLU A 140 -7.05 5.27 -15.29
N LEU A 141 -6.22 4.73 -14.37
CA LEU A 141 -5.23 3.72 -14.73
C LEU A 141 -5.88 2.42 -15.20
N GLU A 142 -6.98 2.00 -14.57
CA GLU A 142 -7.77 0.83 -14.98
C GLU A 142 -8.38 1.01 -16.38
N ALA A 143 -8.80 2.22 -16.71
CA ALA A 143 -9.38 2.55 -18.03
C ALA A 143 -8.32 2.63 -19.13
N THR A 144 -7.09 3.04 -18.82
CA THR A 144 -6.07 3.41 -19.80
C THR A 144 -4.89 2.45 -19.90
N LEU A 145 -4.73 1.52 -18.95
CA LEU A 145 -3.61 0.59 -18.86
C LEU A 145 -4.05 -0.85 -18.67
N CYS A 146 -3.18 -1.78 -19.04
CA CYS A 146 -3.32 -3.19 -18.69
C CYS A 146 -2.72 -3.41 -17.30
N MET A 147 -3.48 -3.12 -16.25
CA MET A 147 -3.07 -3.34 -14.88
C MET A 147 -3.84 -4.51 -14.23
N ASP A 148 -3.20 -5.12 -13.25
CA ASP A 148 -3.83 -6.09 -12.36
C ASP A 148 -4.41 -5.36 -11.13
N GLU A 149 -5.71 -5.12 -11.15
CA GLU A 149 -6.45 -4.44 -10.08
C GLU A 149 -6.26 -5.10 -8.70
N ARG A 150 -5.89 -6.39 -8.69
CA ARG A 150 -5.63 -7.13 -7.46
C ARG A 150 -4.21 -6.93 -6.92
N ARG A 151 -3.31 -6.35 -7.71
CA ARG A 151 -1.90 -6.14 -7.37
C ARG A 151 -1.53 -4.66 -7.45
N VAL A 152 -2.27 -3.85 -6.69
CA VAL A 152 -1.98 -2.43 -6.47
C VAL A 152 -1.32 -2.27 -5.11
N TYR A 153 -0.17 -1.61 -5.09
CA TYR A 153 0.62 -1.38 -3.89
C TYR A 153 0.86 0.10 -3.69
N ALA A 154 0.98 0.52 -2.43
CA ALA A 154 1.29 1.91 -2.11
C ALA A 154 2.58 2.00 -1.30
N THR A 155 3.45 2.92 -1.71
CA THR A 155 4.66 3.32 -0.98
C THR A 155 4.76 4.84 -0.94
N GLY A 156 5.62 5.35 -0.13
CA GLY A 156 5.88 6.79 -0.07
C GLY A 156 6.88 7.13 1.00
N LYS A 157 7.30 8.40 1.03
CA LYS A 157 8.28 8.90 1.98
C LYS A 157 7.69 9.98 2.86
N SER A 158 8.06 10.01 4.16
CA SER A 158 7.73 11.13 5.06
C SER A 158 6.20 11.37 5.14
N ASN A 159 5.72 12.56 4.76
CA ASN A 159 4.29 12.86 4.66
C ASN A 159 3.54 11.91 3.70
N GLY A 160 4.15 11.57 2.55
CA GLY A 160 3.57 10.57 1.64
C GLY A 160 3.47 9.17 2.26
N ALA A 161 4.44 8.77 3.09
CA ALA A 161 4.35 7.53 3.85
C ALA A 161 3.24 7.58 4.92
N GLY A 162 3.05 8.74 5.56
CA GLY A 162 1.91 8.97 6.44
C GLY A 162 0.58 8.78 5.72
N PHE A 163 0.46 9.32 4.51
CA PHE A 163 -0.70 9.14 3.65
C PHE A 163 -0.89 7.67 3.20
N VAL A 164 0.19 6.95 2.89
CA VAL A 164 0.15 5.50 2.61
C VAL A 164 -0.43 4.72 3.80
N GLY A 165 -0.10 5.12 5.03
CA GLY A 165 -0.73 4.57 6.23
C GLY A 165 -2.25 4.81 6.27
N ILE A 166 -2.73 5.98 5.82
CA ILE A 166 -4.16 6.28 5.67
C ILE A 166 -4.78 5.35 4.62
N LEU A 167 -4.18 5.24 3.43
CA LEU A 167 -4.69 4.35 2.37
C LEU A 167 -4.80 2.89 2.85
N GLY A 168 -3.83 2.39 3.59
CA GLY A 168 -3.90 1.07 4.21
C GLY A 168 -5.09 0.90 5.17
N CYS A 169 -5.55 2.00 5.81
CA CYS A 169 -6.70 1.98 6.71
C CYS A 169 -8.05 2.03 5.98
N VAL A 170 -8.16 2.81 4.89
CA VAL A 170 -9.45 3.14 4.28
C VAL A 170 -9.65 2.55 2.89
N GLU A 171 -8.56 2.16 2.20
CA GLU A 171 -8.57 1.60 0.84
C GLU A 171 -8.02 0.16 0.79
N ALA A 172 -8.20 -0.59 1.87
CA ALA A 172 -7.71 -1.97 1.95
C ALA A 172 -8.34 -2.92 0.91
N ASP A 173 -9.45 -2.57 0.29
CA ASP A 173 -10.10 -3.29 -0.81
C ASP A 173 -9.54 -2.94 -2.19
N ARG A 174 -8.76 -1.86 -2.31
CA ARG A 174 -8.05 -1.49 -3.54
C ARG A 174 -6.53 -1.60 -3.43
N ILE A 175 -5.95 -1.47 -2.23
CA ILE A 175 -4.50 -1.51 -1.99
C ILE A 175 -4.12 -2.86 -1.38
N ALA A 176 -3.39 -3.69 -2.13
CA ALA A 176 -3.04 -5.06 -1.73
C ALA A 176 -2.01 -5.13 -0.59
N ALA A 177 -1.05 -4.20 -0.55
CA ALA A 177 -0.04 -4.07 0.51
C ALA A 177 0.53 -2.65 0.54
N ILE A 178 1.09 -2.25 1.70
CA ILE A 178 1.71 -0.93 1.87
C ILE A 178 3.18 -1.05 2.32
N ALA A 179 3.98 -0.06 1.88
CA ALA A 179 5.41 0.03 2.18
C ALA A 179 5.84 1.47 2.52
N PRO A 180 5.46 2.03 3.68
CA PRO A 180 5.87 3.38 4.09
C PRO A 180 7.36 3.45 4.42
N ILE A 181 8.00 4.60 4.09
CA ILE A 181 9.42 4.86 4.35
C ILE A 181 9.58 6.20 5.05
N ALA A 182 10.28 6.22 6.20
CA ALA A 182 10.48 7.38 7.06
C ALA A 182 9.14 8.11 7.36
N GLY A 183 8.10 7.35 7.72
CA GLY A 183 6.71 7.78 7.73
C GLY A 183 6.37 8.81 8.79
N ALA A 184 5.65 9.87 8.40
CA ALA A 184 5.10 10.90 9.28
C ALA A 184 3.63 10.57 9.63
N PHE A 185 3.42 9.73 10.61
CA PHE A 185 2.11 9.20 10.98
C PHE A 185 1.37 10.13 11.98
N TYR A 186 0.99 11.32 11.51
CA TYR A 186 0.24 12.28 12.33
C TYR A 186 -1.15 11.75 12.72
N PRO A 187 -1.69 12.17 13.88
CA PRO A 187 -3.07 11.91 14.21
C PRO A 187 -3.98 12.68 13.22
N ASN A 188 -4.84 11.96 12.54
CA ASN A 188 -5.68 12.50 11.46
C ASN A 188 -7.18 12.29 11.70
N GLY A 189 -7.56 11.76 12.86
CA GLY A 189 -8.96 11.48 13.22
C GLY A 189 -9.59 10.27 12.52
N ILE A 190 -8.85 9.57 11.66
CA ILE A 190 -9.33 8.37 10.97
C ILE A 190 -9.30 7.18 11.94
N ASP A 191 -10.46 6.53 12.12
CA ASP A 191 -10.53 5.25 12.83
C ASP A 191 -10.03 4.13 11.91
N CYS A 192 -8.76 3.77 12.08
CA CYS A 192 -8.09 2.78 11.24
C CYS A 192 -8.63 1.37 11.47
N LYS A 193 -9.66 1.01 10.72
CA LYS A 193 -10.32 -0.30 10.71
C LYS A 193 -10.39 -0.84 9.28
N PRO A 194 -9.28 -1.32 8.72
CA PRO A 194 -9.26 -1.82 7.35
C PRO A 194 -10.24 -2.97 7.17
N SER A 195 -10.88 -3.05 6.00
CA SER A 195 -11.86 -4.08 5.62
C SER A 195 -11.29 -5.51 5.61
N ARG A 196 -9.97 -5.61 5.52
CA ARG A 196 -9.18 -6.85 5.61
C ARG A 196 -7.84 -6.60 6.26
N PRO A 197 -7.12 -7.66 6.71
CA PRO A 197 -5.70 -7.53 7.06
C PRO A 197 -4.87 -7.01 5.89
N VAL A 198 -3.94 -6.10 6.17
CA VAL A 198 -3.10 -5.42 5.16
C VAL A 198 -1.63 -5.75 5.41
N PRO A 199 -0.94 -6.41 4.48
CA PRO A 199 0.50 -6.62 4.59
C PRO A 199 1.25 -5.29 4.62
N VAL A 200 2.17 -5.14 5.59
CA VAL A 200 2.93 -3.91 5.81
C VAL A 200 4.42 -4.20 5.90
N ILE A 201 5.23 -3.44 5.15
CA ILE A 201 6.67 -3.34 5.40
C ILE A 201 7.03 -1.87 5.60
N ASP A 202 7.50 -1.52 6.80
CA ASP A 202 7.90 -0.17 7.17
C ASP A 202 9.42 -0.06 7.21
N PHE A 203 9.96 1.10 6.77
CA PHE A 203 11.39 1.41 6.85
C PHE A 203 11.58 2.72 7.60
N HIS A 204 12.48 2.72 8.60
CA HIS A 204 12.76 3.95 9.33
C HIS A 204 14.19 4.00 9.89
N GLY A 205 14.80 5.17 9.82
CA GLY A 205 16.10 5.44 10.44
C GLY A 205 15.97 5.73 11.94
N THR A 206 16.80 5.08 12.78
CA THR A 206 16.75 5.33 14.24
C THR A 206 17.32 6.69 14.63
N GLY A 207 18.13 7.32 13.77
CA GLY A 207 18.67 8.68 13.91
C GLY A 207 17.88 9.74 13.15
N ASP A 208 16.64 9.44 12.71
CA ASP A 208 15.80 10.41 12.01
C ASP A 208 15.40 11.57 12.94
N VAL A 209 15.94 12.77 12.67
CA VAL A 209 15.64 13.99 13.43
C VAL A 209 14.43 14.75 12.89
N THR A 210 13.94 14.41 11.69
CA THR A 210 12.76 15.02 11.07
C THR A 210 11.48 14.37 11.58
N ILE A 211 11.44 13.04 11.54
CA ILE A 211 10.37 12.21 12.11
C ILE A 211 11.03 11.25 13.10
N PRO A 212 11.11 11.64 14.40
CA PRO A 212 11.86 10.87 15.38
C PRO A 212 11.35 9.44 15.53
N TYR A 213 12.28 8.49 15.53
CA TYR A 213 11.99 7.06 15.71
C TYR A 213 11.24 6.75 17.01
N ALA A 214 11.59 7.48 18.09
CA ALA A 214 10.93 7.35 19.38
C ALA A 214 9.58 8.10 19.46
N GLY A 215 9.15 8.73 18.34
CA GLY A 215 7.97 9.57 18.31
C GLY A 215 8.24 10.99 18.77
N ASP A 216 7.18 11.81 18.76
CA ASP A 216 7.20 13.21 19.18
C ASP A 216 5.81 13.56 19.72
N ALA A 217 5.68 13.60 21.04
CA ALA A 217 4.39 13.81 21.70
C ALA A 217 3.82 15.22 21.42
N ASP A 218 4.66 16.24 21.28
CA ASP A 218 4.22 17.61 21.04
C ASP A 218 3.63 17.76 19.63
N ARG A 219 4.09 16.94 18.68
CA ARG A 219 3.57 16.86 17.32
C ARG A 219 2.50 15.76 17.16
N GLY A 220 2.25 14.97 18.19
CA GLY A 220 1.35 13.82 18.17
C GLY A 220 1.86 12.64 17.34
N LEU A 221 3.16 12.59 17.03
CA LEU A 221 3.76 11.48 16.28
C LEU A 221 3.98 10.28 17.21
N PRO A 222 3.47 9.09 16.88
CA PRO A 222 3.75 7.88 17.64
C PRO A 222 5.21 7.46 17.49
N ALA A 223 5.72 6.68 18.44
CA ALA A 223 6.94 5.93 18.21
C ALA A 223 6.74 4.97 17.02
N ILE A 224 7.74 4.87 16.14
CA ILE A 224 7.64 4.03 14.94
C ILE A 224 7.40 2.55 15.27
N PRO A 225 8.10 1.96 16.27
CA PRO A 225 7.79 0.59 16.69
C PRO A 225 6.34 0.39 17.16
N ASP A 226 5.74 1.39 17.82
CA ASP A 226 4.36 1.32 18.27
C ASP A 226 3.37 1.38 17.10
N TRP A 227 3.64 2.21 16.11
CA TRP A 227 2.85 2.27 14.88
C TRP A 227 2.86 0.93 14.14
N VAL A 228 4.04 0.33 13.96
CA VAL A 228 4.18 -0.99 13.31
C VAL A 228 3.49 -2.08 14.14
N GLN A 229 3.67 -2.08 15.46
CA GLN A 229 2.98 -3.03 16.34
C GLN A 229 1.45 -2.85 16.25
N GLY A 230 0.98 -1.63 16.03
CA GLY A 230 -0.43 -1.33 15.77
C GLY A 230 -0.95 -2.09 14.54
N TRP A 231 -0.18 -2.18 13.46
CA TRP A 231 -0.52 -2.99 12.29
C TRP A 231 -0.50 -4.48 12.59
N ALA A 232 0.52 -4.97 13.29
CA ALA A 232 0.56 -6.37 13.71
C ALA A 232 -0.65 -6.77 14.55
N LYS A 233 -1.15 -5.88 15.42
CA LYS A 233 -2.38 -6.08 16.20
C LYS A 233 -3.64 -6.10 15.32
N ARG A 234 -3.76 -5.14 14.37
CA ARG A 234 -4.90 -5.08 13.42
C ARG A 234 -4.97 -6.34 12.58
N ASP A 235 -3.84 -6.80 12.10
CA ASP A 235 -3.71 -8.01 11.30
C ASP A 235 -3.78 -9.30 12.15
N ARG A 236 -3.91 -9.17 13.49
CA ARG A 236 -4.00 -10.30 14.43
C ARG A 236 -2.81 -11.24 14.32
N CYS A 237 -1.61 -10.71 14.18
CA CYS A 237 -0.40 -11.51 14.12
C CYS A 237 -0.12 -12.18 15.47
N LEU A 238 0.22 -13.47 15.45
CA LEU A 238 0.39 -14.30 16.65
C LEU A 238 1.84 -14.42 17.10
N ILE A 239 2.79 -14.28 16.17
CA ILE A 239 4.20 -14.57 16.39
C ILE A 239 5.02 -13.36 15.96
N ARG A 240 5.90 -12.87 16.86
CA ARG A 240 7.01 -11.99 16.50
C ARG A 240 8.29 -12.83 16.47
N LEU A 241 8.98 -12.84 15.32
CA LEU A 241 10.29 -13.51 15.22
C LEU A 241 11.38 -12.67 15.85
N TRP A 242 12.52 -13.34 16.09
CA TRP A 242 13.78 -12.67 16.47
C TRP A 242 14.16 -11.64 15.42
N ASP A 243 14.75 -10.54 15.88
CA ASP A 243 15.26 -9.51 15.00
C ASP A 243 16.41 -10.06 14.16
N GLN A 244 16.28 -9.97 12.85
CA GLN A 244 17.30 -10.38 11.90
C GLN A 244 18.17 -9.19 11.55
N LYS A 245 19.48 -9.31 11.72
CA LYS A 245 20.43 -8.31 11.24
C LYS A 245 20.81 -8.54 9.78
N ILE A 246 20.95 -7.45 9.02
CA ILE A 246 21.50 -7.42 7.68
C ILE A 246 22.66 -6.41 7.73
N GLY A 247 23.89 -6.85 7.50
CA GLY A 247 25.06 -6.01 7.75
C GLY A 247 25.14 -5.54 9.21
N ASP A 248 25.75 -4.39 9.40
CA ASP A 248 25.99 -3.84 10.75
C ASP A 248 24.90 -2.83 11.17
N ASP A 249 24.18 -2.27 10.22
CA ASP A 249 23.30 -1.12 10.43
C ASP A 249 21.80 -1.39 10.18
N VAL A 250 21.39 -2.57 9.69
CA VAL A 250 20.00 -2.87 9.41
C VAL A 250 19.47 -3.98 10.31
N THR A 251 18.32 -3.76 10.89
CA THR A 251 17.60 -4.75 11.71
C THR A 251 16.18 -4.92 11.17
N VAL A 252 15.77 -6.17 10.92
CA VAL A 252 14.43 -6.51 10.43
C VAL A 252 13.66 -7.27 11.50
N SER A 253 12.57 -6.68 11.97
CA SER A 253 11.58 -7.33 12.84
C SER A 253 10.41 -7.82 11.99
N ARG A 254 9.87 -9.02 12.31
CA ARG A 254 8.78 -9.64 11.52
C ARG A 254 7.71 -10.22 12.42
N TRP A 255 6.45 -10.01 12.02
CA TRP A 255 5.27 -10.59 12.66
C TRP A 255 4.56 -11.52 11.66
N PHE A 256 4.31 -12.76 12.11
CA PHE A 256 3.70 -13.83 11.32
C PHE A 256 2.46 -14.41 12.00
N GLY A 257 1.84 -15.35 11.29
CA GLY A 257 0.60 -15.98 11.75
C GLY A 257 -0.54 -14.97 11.79
N CYS A 258 -0.47 -13.96 10.95
CA CYS A 258 -1.48 -12.94 10.85
C CYS A 258 -2.73 -13.46 10.13
N ALA A 259 -3.86 -12.81 10.32
CA ALA A 259 -5.10 -13.17 9.67
C ALA A 259 -4.95 -13.16 8.14
N ARG A 260 -5.59 -14.10 7.45
CA ARG A 260 -5.47 -14.33 6.00
C ARG A 260 -4.02 -14.53 5.52
N GLY A 261 -3.11 -14.94 6.41
CA GLY A 261 -1.71 -15.19 6.08
C GLY A 261 -0.88 -13.94 5.78
N THR A 262 -1.36 -12.74 6.13
CA THR A 262 -0.59 -11.49 5.98
C THR A 262 0.66 -11.48 6.86
N GLU A 263 1.51 -10.51 6.66
CA GLU A 263 2.77 -10.30 7.37
C GLU A 263 3.00 -8.82 7.62
N VAL A 264 3.58 -8.49 8.77
CA VAL A 264 4.07 -7.15 9.07
C VAL A 264 5.57 -7.22 9.27
N GLN A 265 6.31 -6.30 8.64
CA GLN A 265 7.76 -6.15 8.78
C GLN A 265 8.12 -4.73 9.17
N HIS A 266 9.17 -4.60 9.96
CA HIS A 266 9.82 -3.33 10.27
C HIS A 266 11.32 -3.43 9.98
N VAL A 267 11.82 -2.51 9.19
CA VAL A 267 13.22 -2.39 8.79
C VAL A 267 13.78 -1.13 9.45
N ALA A 268 14.48 -1.31 10.56
CA ALA A 268 15.14 -0.23 11.29
C ALA A 268 16.58 -0.08 10.77
N VAL A 269 16.94 1.14 10.36
CA VAL A 269 18.32 1.49 9.98
C VAL A 269 18.97 2.19 11.17
N THR A 270 19.99 1.58 11.76
CA THR A 270 20.73 2.13 12.89
C THR A 270 21.39 3.45 12.47
N ASP A 271 21.20 4.51 13.27
CA ASP A 271 21.65 5.88 12.99
C ASP A 271 21.21 6.45 11.63
N GLY A 272 20.32 5.73 10.92
CA GLY A 272 19.71 6.17 9.68
C GLY A 272 18.96 7.48 9.86
N GLY A 273 19.11 8.39 8.90
CA GLY A 273 18.41 9.68 8.90
C GLY A 273 17.02 9.60 8.28
N HIS A 274 16.47 10.79 7.96
CA HIS A 274 15.20 10.94 7.24
C HIS A 274 15.38 10.64 5.75
N THR A 275 15.80 9.42 5.40
CA THR A 275 16.32 9.07 4.07
C THR A 275 15.57 7.89 3.47
N TRP A 276 15.80 7.64 2.19
CA TRP A 276 15.38 6.44 1.47
C TRP A 276 16.57 5.47 1.44
N PRO A 277 16.50 4.28 2.05
CA PRO A 277 17.59 3.31 2.05
C PRO A 277 18.03 2.92 0.64
N GLY A 278 19.34 2.95 0.37
CA GLY A 278 19.89 2.66 -0.95
C GLY A 278 19.85 3.81 -1.96
N ALA A 279 19.39 5.00 -1.58
CA ALA A 279 19.38 6.15 -2.49
C ALA A 279 20.79 6.62 -2.84
N ASP A 280 21.06 6.81 -4.14
CA ASP A 280 22.32 7.36 -4.66
C ASP A 280 22.28 8.89 -4.75
N SER A 281 21.11 9.48 -4.65
CA SER A 281 20.89 10.94 -4.69
C SER A 281 20.21 11.41 -3.42
N TYR A 282 20.15 12.74 -3.23
CA TYR A 282 19.54 13.32 -2.04
C TYR A 282 18.06 12.89 -1.90
N SER A 283 17.79 12.15 -0.85
CA SER A 283 16.44 11.70 -0.50
C SER A 283 15.94 12.26 0.84
N GLY A 284 16.79 12.98 1.57
CA GLY A 284 16.53 13.58 2.89
C GLY A 284 17.82 13.75 3.69
N GLY A 285 17.70 14.29 4.89
CA GLY A 285 18.86 14.55 5.76
C GLY A 285 19.29 13.36 6.59
N GLY A 286 20.59 13.26 6.88
CA GLY A 286 21.20 12.23 7.72
C GLY A 286 21.81 11.07 6.95
N TYR A 287 22.19 10.02 7.68
CA TYR A 287 22.82 8.83 7.12
C TYR A 287 21.89 8.04 6.21
N VAL A 288 22.38 7.66 5.02
CA VAL A 288 21.72 6.77 4.06
C VAL A 288 22.45 5.44 4.07
N THR A 289 21.82 4.38 4.51
CA THR A 289 22.39 3.04 4.41
C THR A 289 22.51 2.60 2.96
N GLN A 290 23.60 1.94 2.63
CA GLN A 290 23.82 1.24 1.37
C GLN A 290 23.83 -0.30 1.57
N THR A 291 23.48 -0.76 2.78
CA THR A 291 23.38 -2.19 3.12
C THR A 291 22.18 -2.86 2.46
N ILE A 292 21.13 -2.09 2.20
CA ILE A 292 19.90 -2.53 1.53
C ILE A 292 19.44 -1.53 0.49
N GLU A 293 18.75 -2.02 -0.51
CA GLU A 293 18.01 -1.25 -1.49
C GLU A 293 16.50 -1.31 -1.14
N ALA A 294 15.93 -0.17 -0.71
CA ALA A 294 14.53 -0.15 -0.26
C ALA A 294 13.56 -0.57 -1.37
N HIS A 295 13.80 -0.15 -2.63
CA HIS A 295 12.93 -0.51 -3.76
C HIS A 295 12.91 -2.03 -4.01
N GLU A 296 14.04 -2.73 -3.93
CA GLU A 296 14.09 -4.18 -4.08
C GLU A 296 13.42 -4.90 -2.91
N MET A 297 13.71 -4.44 -1.69
CA MET A 297 13.20 -5.07 -0.48
C MET A 297 11.69 -4.90 -0.37
N LEU A 298 11.15 -3.70 -0.62
CA LEU A 298 9.71 -3.49 -0.66
C LEU A 298 9.04 -4.30 -1.78
N TRP A 299 9.64 -4.35 -2.98
CA TRP A 299 9.10 -5.14 -4.08
C TRP A 299 9.04 -6.63 -3.75
N ASN A 300 10.12 -7.19 -3.20
CA ASN A 300 10.16 -8.59 -2.76
C ASN A 300 9.13 -8.91 -1.68
N PHE A 301 8.71 -7.90 -0.90
CA PHE A 301 7.62 -8.02 0.05
C PHE A 301 6.26 -7.90 -0.62
N VAL A 302 5.96 -6.76 -1.28
CA VAL A 302 4.60 -6.45 -1.75
C VAL A 302 4.12 -7.38 -2.86
N ARG A 303 5.01 -7.81 -3.79
CA ARG A 303 4.64 -8.68 -4.92
C ARG A 303 4.10 -10.05 -4.54
N ARG A 304 4.20 -10.44 -3.27
CA ARG A 304 3.65 -11.69 -2.72
C ARG A 304 2.15 -11.61 -2.45
N TRP A 305 1.60 -10.41 -2.45
CA TRP A 305 0.24 -10.14 -2.00
C TRP A 305 -0.66 -9.73 -3.16
N SER A 306 -1.92 -10.12 -3.04
CA SER A 306 -3.00 -9.71 -3.92
C SER A 306 -4.31 -9.62 -3.13
N LEU A 307 -5.25 -8.85 -3.62
CA LEU A 307 -6.61 -8.75 -3.10
C LEU A 307 -7.37 -10.07 -3.24
#